data_ae299ca8881aadd9bb6341607f0f9b10
#
_entry.id   ae299ca8881aadd9bb6341607f0f9b10
#
_cell.length_a   1.000
_cell.length_b   1.000
_cell.length_c   1.000
_cell.angle_alpha   90.00
_cell.angle_beta   90.00
_cell.angle_gamma   90.00
#
_symmetry.space_group_name_H-M   'P 1'
#
loop_
_entity.id
_entity.type
_entity.pdbx_description
1 polymer ?
#
loop_
_entity_poly.entity_id
_entity_poly.type
_entity_poly.pdbx_seq_one_letter_code
_entity_poly.pdbx_strand_id
1 'polypeptide(L)'
;MDAGGLDEIEIIFSGECWLEVIDGDRESVYSDLNRSGDVLRIRGVAPFELLFGDATVARLYYGGALIDLTSRTTRERTARIKLPALEVNL
;
A
#
# COMPACT_ATOMS: atom_id res chain seq x y z
N MET A 1 -5.47 -18.60 14.29
CA MET A 1 -6.13 -17.33 14.25
C MET A 1 -5.21 -16.20 14.61
N ASP A 2 -5.34 -15.18 13.93
CA ASP A 2 -4.51 -14.01 14.14
C ASP A 2 -5.09 -13.19 15.27
N ALA A 3 -4.53 -13.35 16.43
CA ALA A 3 -5.06 -12.75 17.63
C ALA A 3 -5.00 -11.23 17.60
N GLY A 4 -4.10 -10.68 16.82
CA GLY A 4 -3.96 -9.24 16.77
C GLY A 4 -4.73 -8.57 15.67
N GLY A 5 -5.41 -9.35 14.83
CA GLY A 5 -6.05 -8.76 13.68
C GLY A 5 -5.09 -8.09 12.75
N LEU A 6 -3.86 -8.58 12.67
CA LEU A 6 -2.86 -7.99 11.81
C LEU A 6 -3.18 -8.32 10.36
N ASP A 7 -3.06 -7.32 9.53
CA ASP A 7 -3.27 -7.46 8.09
C ASP A 7 -1.94 -7.42 7.38
N GLU A 8 -1.89 -8.02 6.21
CA GLU A 8 -0.67 -8.08 5.44
C GLU A 8 -0.83 -7.33 4.13
N ILE A 9 0.17 -6.52 3.81
CA ILE A 9 0.28 -5.81 2.55
C ILE A 9 1.51 -6.33 1.84
N GLU A 10 1.36 -6.60 0.55
CA GLU A 10 2.49 -6.97 -0.28
C GLU A 10 2.56 -6.02 -1.46
N ILE A 11 3.75 -5.51 -1.75
CA ILE A 11 3.93 -4.59 -2.86
C ILE A 11 5.10 -5.06 -3.69
N ILE A 12 4.88 -5.16 -4.99
CA ILE A 12 5.89 -5.58 -5.95
C ILE A 12 6.19 -4.39 -6.85
N PHE A 13 7.46 -4.05 -6.98
CA PHE A 13 7.88 -2.88 -7.73
C PHE A 13 8.53 -3.28 -9.04
N SER A 14 8.15 -2.60 -10.12
CA SER A 14 8.76 -2.79 -11.44
C SER A 14 9.58 -1.58 -11.87
N GLY A 15 9.77 -0.62 -10.97
CA GLY A 15 10.55 0.57 -11.24
C GLY A 15 10.79 1.31 -9.95
N GLU A 16 11.48 2.44 -10.03
CA GLU A 16 11.74 3.25 -8.84
C GLU A 16 10.47 3.87 -8.32
N CYS A 17 10.26 3.75 -7.02
CA CYS A 17 9.04 4.26 -6.40
C CYS A 17 9.30 4.58 -4.95
N TRP A 18 9.06 5.83 -4.57
CA TRP A 18 9.04 6.21 -3.17
C TRP A 18 7.75 5.72 -2.56
N LEU A 19 7.83 5.15 -1.37
CA LEU A 19 6.65 4.63 -0.69
C LEU A 19 6.70 5.01 0.77
N GLU A 20 5.58 5.48 1.28
CA GLU A 20 5.37 5.70 2.71
C GLU A 20 4.15 4.94 3.15
N VAL A 21 4.25 4.26 4.28
CA VAL A 21 3.14 3.49 4.83
C VAL A 21 2.94 3.89 6.28
N ILE A 22 1.72 4.27 6.60
CA ILE A 22 1.30 4.61 7.95
C ILE A 22 0.26 3.58 8.37
N ASP A 23 0.38 3.03 9.57
CA ASP A 23 -0.55 2.01 10.03
C ASP A 23 -1.69 2.61 10.84
N GLY A 24 -2.54 1.74 11.39
CA GLY A 24 -3.71 2.17 12.12
C GLY A 24 -3.40 2.88 13.42
N ASP A 25 -2.20 2.72 13.94
CA ASP A 25 -1.75 3.46 15.11
C ASP A 25 -1.15 4.79 14.73
N ARG A 26 -1.26 5.18 13.47
CA ARG A 26 -0.79 6.46 12.97
C ARG A 26 0.71 6.59 13.02
N GLU A 27 1.39 5.47 12.90
CA GLU A 27 2.85 5.45 12.92
C GLU A 27 3.38 5.11 11.55
N SER A 28 4.48 5.78 11.18
CA SER A 28 5.14 5.46 9.93
C SER A 28 5.88 4.15 10.12
N VAL A 29 5.41 3.12 9.42
CA VAL A 29 6.03 1.80 9.53
C VAL A 29 6.99 1.55 8.38
N TYR A 30 6.99 2.41 7.37
CA TYR A 30 7.89 2.26 6.24
C TYR A 30 7.97 3.57 5.47
N SER A 31 9.19 3.95 5.07
CA SER A 31 9.39 5.14 4.27
C SER A 31 10.74 4.98 3.57
N ASP A 32 10.70 4.70 2.26
CA ASP A 32 11.95 4.43 1.54
C ASP A 32 11.70 4.46 0.04
N LEU A 33 12.81 4.50 -0.69
CA LEU A 33 12.81 4.39 -2.14
C LEU A 33 13.00 2.93 -2.52
N ASN A 34 12.10 2.44 -3.35
CA ASN A 34 12.15 1.06 -3.82
C ASN A 34 12.56 1.03 -5.28
N ARG A 35 13.02 -0.12 -5.74
CA ARG A 35 13.55 -0.28 -7.07
C ARG A 35 12.92 -1.46 -7.75
N SER A 36 13.12 -1.53 -9.06
CA SER A 36 12.62 -2.64 -9.86
C SER A 36 13.08 -3.96 -9.26
N GLY A 37 12.14 -4.88 -9.09
CA GLY A 37 12.41 -6.19 -8.53
C GLY A 37 12.23 -6.29 -7.04
N ASP A 38 12.05 -5.17 -6.35
CA ASP A 38 11.84 -5.21 -4.91
C ASP A 38 10.44 -5.76 -4.59
N VAL A 39 10.37 -6.53 -3.52
CA VAL A 39 9.11 -7.04 -2.98
C VAL A 39 9.09 -6.67 -1.51
N LEU A 40 8.04 -5.97 -1.12
CA LEU A 40 7.90 -5.49 0.24
C LEU A 40 6.68 -6.14 0.87
N ARG A 41 6.84 -6.70 2.06
CA ARG A 41 5.74 -7.26 2.83
C ARG A 41 5.69 -6.60 4.18
N ILE A 42 4.52 -6.08 4.52
CA ILE A 42 4.31 -5.40 5.79
C ILE A 42 3.11 -6.02 6.47
N ARG A 43 3.26 -6.35 7.74
CA ARG A 43 2.14 -6.78 8.58
C ARG A 43 1.94 -5.74 9.64
N GLY A 44 0.70 -5.38 9.88
CA GLY A 44 0.42 -4.37 10.87
C GLY A 44 -1.05 -4.19 11.11
N VAL A 45 -1.38 -3.11 11.80
CA VAL A 45 -2.75 -2.82 12.24
C VAL A 45 -3.41 -1.91 11.23
N ALA A 46 -4.53 -2.37 10.67
CA ALA A 46 -5.32 -1.54 9.77
C ALA A 46 -6.01 -0.43 10.57
N PRO A 47 -6.40 0.65 9.94
CA PRO A 47 -6.24 0.92 8.51
C PRO A 47 -4.84 1.40 8.17
N PHE A 48 -4.41 1.08 6.95
CA PHE A 48 -3.13 1.56 6.45
C PHE A 48 -3.37 2.72 5.50
N GLU A 49 -2.43 3.64 5.48
CA GLU A 49 -2.41 4.69 4.48
C GLU A 49 -1.10 4.60 3.74
N LEU A 50 -1.17 4.46 2.41
CA LEU A 50 0.00 4.30 1.57
C LEU A 50 0.11 5.47 0.62
N LEU A 51 1.32 5.98 0.47
CA LEU A 51 1.60 7.08 -0.43
C LEU A 51 2.66 6.63 -1.42
N PHE A 52 2.28 6.54 -2.69
CA PHE A 52 3.17 6.08 -3.74
C PHE A 52 3.66 7.26 -4.55
N GLY A 53 4.99 7.35 -4.73
CA GLY A 53 5.55 8.38 -5.59
C GLY A 53 5.35 8.09 -7.06
N ASP A 54 5.27 6.80 -7.42
CA ASP A 54 4.96 6.40 -8.79
C ASP A 54 4.16 5.11 -8.73
N ALA A 55 2.84 5.24 -8.73
CA ALA A 55 1.96 4.09 -8.61
C ALA A 55 1.94 3.23 -9.86
N THR A 56 2.44 3.74 -10.97
CA THR A 56 2.40 2.98 -12.23
C THR A 56 3.40 1.83 -12.24
N VAL A 57 4.38 1.85 -11.33
CA VAL A 57 5.38 0.78 -11.26
C VAL A 57 5.20 -0.08 -10.01
N ALA A 58 4.02 -0.03 -9.39
CA ALA A 58 3.77 -0.77 -8.18
C ALA A 58 2.53 -1.63 -8.32
N ARG A 59 2.58 -2.82 -7.74
CA ARG A 59 1.42 -3.68 -7.59
C ARG A 59 1.19 -3.89 -6.12
N LEU A 60 -0.03 -3.61 -5.67
CA LEU A 60 -0.38 -3.65 -4.28
C LEU A 60 -1.37 -4.78 -4.03
N TYR A 61 -1.03 -5.64 -3.07
CA TYR A 61 -1.92 -6.72 -2.64
C TYR A 61 -2.25 -6.51 -1.18
N TYR A 62 -3.51 -6.67 -0.84
CA TYR A 62 -3.97 -6.57 0.53
C TYR A 62 -4.70 -7.86 0.90
N GLY A 63 -4.14 -8.59 1.86
CA GLY A 63 -4.70 -9.89 2.21
C GLY A 63 -4.74 -10.84 1.03
N GLY A 64 -3.79 -10.72 0.11
CA GLY A 64 -3.72 -11.57 -1.07
C GLY A 64 -4.52 -11.08 -2.26
N ALA A 65 -5.32 -10.03 -2.10
CA ALA A 65 -6.14 -9.52 -3.20
C ALA A 65 -5.48 -8.32 -3.85
N LEU A 66 -5.44 -8.31 -5.16
CA LEU A 66 -4.86 -7.20 -5.91
C LEU A 66 -5.73 -5.97 -5.78
N ILE A 67 -5.12 -4.85 -5.42
CA ILE A 67 -5.80 -3.57 -5.29
C ILE A 67 -5.53 -2.74 -6.53
N ASP A 68 -6.59 -2.23 -7.14
CA ASP A 68 -6.48 -1.42 -8.35
C ASP A 68 -6.04 -0.01 -7.96
N LEU A 69 -4.84 0.37 -8.36
CA LEU A 69 -4.31 1.70 -8.09
C LEU A 69 -4.67 2.70 -9.18
N THR A 70 -5.14 2.22 -10.31
CA THR A 70 -5.33 3.08 -11.49
C THR A 70 -6.29 4.22 -11.20
N SER A 71 -7.38 3.93 -10.51
CA SER A 71 -8.41 4.93 -10.26
C SER A 71 -7.95 5.98 -9.25
N ARG A 72 -6.85 5.74 -8.56
CA ARG A 72 -6.32 6.66 -7.56
C ARG A 72 -5.03 7.33 -7.99
N THR A 73 -4.56 7.02 -9.20
CA THR A 73 -3.29 7.54 -9.69
C THR A 73 -3.53 8.89 -10.36
N THR A 74 -2.74 9.88 -9.95
CA THR A 74 -2.84 11.23 -10.48
C THR A 74 -2.07 11.35 -11.79
N ARG A 75 -2.11 12.55 -12.38
CA ARG A 75 -1.32 12.83 -13.58
C ARG A 75 0.16 12.70 -13.32
N GLU A 76 0.59 13.01 -12.11
CA GLU A 76 2.01 12.90 -11.73
C GLU A 76 2.38 11.50 -11.32
N ARG A 77 1.46 10.54 -11.50
CA ARG A 77 1.64 9.13 -11.19
C ARG A 77 1.70 8.82 -9.70
N THR A 78 1.36 9.78 -8.86
CA THR A 78 1.28 9.53 -7.43
C THR A 78 -0.06 8.92 -7.07
N ALA A 79 -0.12 8.20 -5.96
CA ALA A 79 -1.37 7.65 -5.46
C ALA A 79 -1.35 7.63 -3.95
N ARG A 80 -2.51 7.90 -3.36
CA ARG A 80 -2.73 7.75 -1.93
C ARG A 80 -3.86 6.76 -1.73
N ILE A 81 -3.57 5.70 -0.99
CA ILE A 81 -4.51 4.59 -0.81
C ILE A 81 -4.72 4.34 0.66
N LYS A 82 -5.96 4.13 1.05
CA LYS A 82 -6.30 3.72 2.39
C LYS A 82 -6.81 2.29 2.36
N LEU A 83 -6.30 1.44 3.25
CA LEU A 83 -6.70 0.04 3.30
C LEU A 83 -7.09 -0.36 4.70
N PRO A 84 -8.18 -1.08 4.87
CA PRO A 84 -9.09 -1.49 3.80
C PRO A 84 -9.78 -0.29 3.20
N ALA A 85 -10.09 -0.40 1.92
CA ALA A 85 -10.82 0.65 1.25
C ALA A 85 -12.19 0.75 1.90
N LEU A 86 -12.59 1.98 2.21
CA LEU A 86 -13.88 2.18 2.79
C LEU A 86 -14.89 2.16 1.68
N GLU A 87 -15.66 1.09 1.62
CA GLU A 87 -16.70 0.99 0.63
C GLU A 87 -18.02 1.23 1.29
N VAL A 88 -18.70 2.22 0.84
CA VAL A 88 -20.01 2.52 1.36
C VAL A 88 -21.01 1.93 0.41
N ASN A 89 -21.50 0.77 0.76
CA ASN A 89 -22.52 0.10 -0.02
C ASN A 89 -23.84 0.32 0.65
N LEU A 90 -24.60 1.15 0.08
CA LEU A 90 -25.87 1.49 0.68
C LEU A 90 -27.02 1.01 -0.13
#